data_b2ea10115e4dc415f6a53d53d755e7a8
#
_entry.id   b2ea10115e4dc415f6a53d53d755e7a8
#
_cell.length_a   1.000
_cell.length_b   1.000
_cell.length_c   1.000
_cell.angle_alpha   90.00
_cell.angle_beta   90.00
_cell.angle_gamma   90.00
#
_symmetry.space_group_name_H-M   'P 1'
#
loop_
_entity.id
_entity.type
_entity.pdbx_description
1 polymer ?
#
loop_
_entity_poly.entity_id
_entity_poly.type
_entity_poly.pdbx_seq_one_letter_code
_entity_poly.pdbx_strand_id
1 'polypeptide(L)'
;MLGISGPWLTVVLCTAEALTMVGFSSYPLLLAPLRDLWGLSNTDAGIIGGSFFAGYTVAVPFLVSVTDRISSRRVWLLGAALTVTGMGGFGLFANGLVTAALFQAVAGAGLAGTYMPGLRLLADHLPPHKQSRAVALYTACFGIGSATSYLIADRLAQAFTWRAAFLVPAMTAALAAALVVLTVRPTPVRERPGTALLDFRPVLRNRHALGYSLAYFAHSWELYTARSWIITFLGFVAARHGRNPDWLSPAHVAFMMSLLGILSIFMGNEFSIRFGRKRTVVVLMTASAGVAAVLGTTQGPYLLTVMLALLHGPLMTSESASVTAGALGNALPGYRGSTIAMHSMLGFAGGAVGPIVFGATLDLAGGARMGGAWAAAYVLLAVLTLFGPLMLFTLRPRDLAGDGRRWRRPAA
;
A
#
# COMPACT_ATOMS: atom_id res chain seq x y z
N MET A 1 12.81 -18.26 26.82
CA MET A 1 11.80 -17.84 25.82
C MET A 1 10.43 -18.28 26.30
N LEU A 2 9.57 -17.33 26.61
CA LEU A 2 8.17 -17.55 26.97
C LEU A 2 7.44 -17.93 25.67
N GLY A 3 7.34 -19.22 25.34
CA GLY A 3 6.67 -19.66 24.11
C GLY A 3 5.17 -19.41 24.19
N ILE A 4 4.71 -18.32 23.64
CA ILE A 4 3.29 -17.95 23.56
C ILE A 4 2.64 -18.75 22.43
N SER A 5 1.44 -19.30 22.67
CA SER A 5 0.65 -20.06 21.71
C SER A 5 -0.82 -19.57 21.69
N GLY A 6 -1.55 -19.93 20.64
CA GLY A 6 -2.98 -19.64 20.57
C GLY A 6 -3.32 -18.16 20.35
N PRO A 7 -4.39 -17.62 20.99
CA PRO A 7 -4.87 -16.24 20.76
C PRO A 7 -3.83 -15.17 21.06
N TRP A 8 -2.98 -15.38 22.07
CA TRP A 8 -1.94 -14.44 22.47
C TRP A 8 -0.87 -14.23 21.39
N LEU A 9 -0.55 -15.28 20.64
CA LEU A 9 0.37 -15.15 19.50
C LEU A 9 -0.19 -14.20 18.42
N THR A 10 -1.49 -14.32 18.14
CA THR A 10 -2.16 -13.40 17.20
C THR A 10 -2.06 -11.95 17.69
N VAL A 11 -2.34 -11.70 18.96
CA VAL A 11 -2.21 -10.36 19.55
C VAL A 11 -0.79 -9.84 19.42
N VAL A 12 0.22 -10.64 19.78
CA VAL A 12 1.64 -10.27 19.69
C VAL A 12 2.03 -9.90 18.26
N LEU A 13 1.69 -10.74 17.28
CA LEU A 13 2.06 -10.48 15.89
C LEU A 13 1.29 -9.28 15.30
N CYS A 14 0.03 -9.10 15.66
CA CYS A 14 -0.74 -7.92 15.28
C CYS A 14 -0.17 -6.63 15.89
N THR A 15 0.23 -6.68 17.17
CA THR A 15 0.91 -5.54 17.83
C THR A 15 2.25 -5.25 17.16
N ALA A 16 3.04 -6.29 16.87
CA ALA A 16 4.32 -6.13 16.19
C ALA A 16 4.15 -5.50 14.79
N GLU A 17 3.13 -5.92 14.03
CA GLU A 17 2.82 -5.33 12.73
C GLU A 17 2.40 -3.85 12.88
N ALA A 18 1.49 -3.53 13.80
CA ALA A 18 1.08 -2.16 14.04
C ALA A 18 2.27 -1.25 14.41
N LEU A 19 3.20 -1.75 15.23
CA LEU A 19 4.42 -1.02 15.60
C LEU A 19 5.37 -0.78 14.42
N THR A 20 5.47 -1.71 13.46
CA THR A 20 6.27 -1.51 12.24
C THR A 20 5.61 -0.53 11.26
N MET A 21 4.29 -0.33 11.34
CA MET A 21 3.53 0.56 10.46
C MET A 21 3.52 2.02 10.92
N VAL A 22 4.00 2.35 12.11
CA VAL A 22 3.98 3.72 12.67
C VAL A 22 4.63 4.75 11.74
N GLY A 23 5.63 4.37 10.95
CA GLY A 23 6.34 5.24 10.02
C GLY A 23 5.85 5.21 8.58
N PHE A 24 4.82 4.43 8.24
CA PHE A 24 4.41 4.20 6.86
C PHE A 24 4.08 5.49 6.09
N SER A 25 3.44 6.45 6.74
CA SER A 25 3.02 7.73 6.14
C SER A 25 3.91 8.92 6.53
N SER A 26 5.06 8.70 7.19
CA SER A 26 5.95 9.78 7.63
C SER A 26 6.46 10.60 6.46
N TYR A 27 6.92 9.98 5.39
CA TYR A 27 7.41 10.70 4.22
C TYR A 27 6.28 11.41 3.44
N PRO A 28 5.13 10.77 3.08
CA PRO A 28 4.00 11.46 2.48
C PRO A 28 3.52 12.70 3.25
N LEU A 29 3.51 12.64 4.58
CA LEU A 29 3.17 13.79 5.42
C LEU A 29 4.19 14.92 5.29
N LEU A 30 5.45 14.59 5.26
CA LEU A 30 6.57 15.53 5.28
C LEU A 30 7.13 15.85 3.90
N LEU A 31 6.50 15.35 2.83
CA LEU A 31 6.97 15.51 1.45
C LEU A 31 7.24 16.98 1.11
N ALA A 32 6.25 17.86 1.30
CA ALA A 32 6.41 19.28 0.98
C ALA A 32 7.43 19.99 1.88
N PRO A 33 7.41 19.87 3.22
CA PRO A 33 8.42 20.43 4.08
C PRO A 33 9.86 19.97 3.76
N LEU A 34 10.05 18.68 3.47
CA LEU A 34 11.37 18.14 3.16
C LEU A 34 11.85 18.53 1.76
N ARG A 35 10.94 18.57 0.77
CA ARG A 35 11.23 19.10 -0.56
C ARG A 35 11.74 20.54 -0.45
N ASP A 36 11.05 21.40 0.28
CA ASP A 36 11.40 22.80 0.41
C ASP A 36 12.70 22.98 1.24
N LEU A 37 12.89 22.18 2.31
CA LEU A 37 14.09 22.19 3.14
C LEU A 37 15.36 21.84 2.35
N TRP A 38 15.25 20.89 1.42
CA TRP A 38 16.39 20.39 0.64
C TRP A 38 16.49 21.00 -0.77
N GLY A 39 15.61 21.94 -1.11
CA GLY A 39 15.58 22.58 -2.43
C GLY A 39 15.33 21.62 -3.60
N LEU A 40 14.50 20.59 -3.37
CA LEU A 40 14.23 19.55 -4.35
C LEU A 40 13.07 19.95 -5.29
N SER A 41 13.10 19.39 -6.50
CA SER A 41 11.96 19.42 -7.42
C SER A 41 10.80 18.52 -6.92
N ASN A 42 9.61 18.65 -7.51
CA ASN A 42 8.52 17.73 -7.24
C ASN A 42 8.82 16.31 -7.77
N THR A 43 9.58 16.22 -8.86
CA THR A 43 10.09 14.94 -9.39
C THR A 43 10.98 14.25 -8.37
N ASP A 44 11.93 14.97 -7.76
CA ASP A 44 12.81 14.42 -6.74
C ASP A 44 12.02 13.93 -5.51
N ALA A 45 11.04 14.72 -5.08
CA ALA A 45 10.15 14.32 -3.99
C ALA A 45 9.35 13.06 -4.34
N GLY A 46 8.89 12.95 -5.58
CA GLY A 46 8.26 11.74 -6.10
C GLY A 46 9.20 10.54 -6.12
N ILE A 47 10.48 10.73 -6.50
CA ILE A 47 11.51 9.67 -6.48
C ILE A 47 11.70 9.15 -5.05
N ILE A 48 11.82 10.01 -4.06
CA ILE A 48 11.96 9.58 -2.66
C ILE A 48 10.74 8.76 -2.22
N GLY A 49 9.51 9.23 -2.51
CA GLY A 49 8.29 8.49 -2.17
C GLY A 49 8.16 7.17 -2.91
N GLY A 50 8.47 7.15 -4.21
CA GLY A 50 8.47 5.95 -5.04
C GLY A 50 9.53 4.93 -4.65
N SER A 51 10.66 5.37 -4.12
CA SER A 51 11.77 4.50 -3.69
C SER A 51 11.35 3.51 -2.60
N PHE A 52 10.43 3.89 -1.71
CA PHE A 52 9.86 2.96 -0.72
C PHE A 52 9.20 1.75 -1.41
N PHE A 53 8.37 2.00 -2.39
CA PHE A 53 7.67 0.93 -3.12
C PHE A 53 8.60 0.19 -4.08
N ALA A 54 9.62 0.85 -4.63
CA ALA A 54 10.66 0.19 -5.41
C ALA A 54 11.46 -0.80 -4.57
N GLY A 55 11.86 -0.41 -3.35
CA GLY A 55 12.53 -1.30 -2.41
C GLY A 55 11.68 -2.52 -2.04
N TYR A 56 10.39 -2.33 -1.81
CA TYR A 56 9.45 -3.44 -1.62
C TYR A 56 9.39 -4.36 -2.85
N THR A 57 9.21 -3.79 -4.05
CA THR A 57 9.08 -4.54 -5.32
C THR A 57 10.29 -5.44 -5.56
N VAL A 58 11.49 -4.91 -5.33
CA VAL A 58 12.74 -5.67 -5.49
C VAL A 58 12.88 -6.73 -4.40
N ALA A 59 12.55 -6.43 -3.15
CA ALA A 59 12.79 -7.32 -2.03
C ALA A 59 11.79 -8.49 -1.93
N VAL A 60 10.52 -8.28 -2.32
CA VAL A 60 9.44 -9.27 -2.16
C VAL A 60 9.74 -10.65 -2.75
N PRO A 61 10.21 -10.79 -4.02
CA PRO A 61 10.45 -12.11 -4.60
C PRO A 61 11.53 -12.90 -3.85
N PHE A 62 12.52 -12.21 -3.31
CA PHE A 62 13.59 -12.84 -2.54
C PHE A 62 13.15 -13.20 -1.12
N LEU A 63 12.60 -12.23 -0.39
CA LEU A 63 12.24 -12.42 1.01
C LEU A 63 11.09 -13.42 1.19
N VAL A 64 10.09 -13.40 0.30
CA VAL A 64 9.00 -14.38 0.34
C VAL A 64 9.50 -15.77 -0.03
N SER A 65 10.35 -15.90 -1.07
CA SER A 65 10.92 -17.19 -1.48
C SER A 65 11.82 -17.80 -0.42
N VAL A 66 12.61 -16.98 0.28
CA VAL A 66 13.50 -17.43 1.35
C VAL A 66 12.71 -18.02 2.52
N THR A 67 11.44 -17.67 2.74
CA THR A 67 10.61 -18.31 3.78
C THR A 67 10.33 -19.80 3.54
N ASP A 68 10.61 -20.34 2.35
CA ASP A 68 10.55 -21.79 2.10
C ASP A 68 11.80 -22.52 2.55
N ARG A 69 12.92 -21.82 2.80
CA ARG A 69 14.21 -22.37 3.20
C ARG A 69 14.63 -22.03 4.62
N ILE A 70 14.15 -20.91 5.15
CA ILE A 70 14.40 -20.50 6.54
C ILE A 70 13.08 -20.13 7.22
N SER A 71 13.07 -20.15 8.57
CA SER A 71 11.83 -19.88 9.31
C SER A 71 11.29 -18.48 9.03
N SER A 72 9.97 -18.35 8.83
CA SER A 72 9.25 -17.08 8.61
C SER A 72 9.59 -16.05 9.69
N ARG A 73 9.87 -16.48 10.93
CA ARG A 73 10.33 -15.60 12.01
C ARG A 73 11.66 -14.92 11.71
N ARG A 74 12.65 -15.64 11.14
CA ARG A 74 13.95 -15.03 10.79
C ARG A 74 13.81 -14.01 9.68
N VAL A 75 12.96 -14.28 8.68
CA VAL A 75 12.69 -13.34 7.59
C VAL A 75 11.96 -12.11 8.13
N TRP A 76 11.00 -12.30 9.03
CA TRP A 76 10.28 -11.20 9.67
C TRP A 76 11.24 -10.29 10.48
N LEU A 77 12.14 -10.88 11.25
CA LEU A 77 13.16 -10.13 12.01
C LEU A 77 14.14 -9.38 11.11
N LEU A 78 14.53 -9.96 9.97
CA LEU A 78 15.32 -9.27 8.95
C LEU A 78 14.52 -8.06 8.39
N GLY A 79 13.24 -8.24 8.08
CA GLY A 79 12.37 -7.15 7.64
C GLY A 79 12.28 -6.03 8.67
N ALA A 80 12.09 -6.37 9.95
CA ALA A 80 12.07 -5.39 11.03
C ALA A 80 13.42 -4.65 11.17
N ALA A 81 14.55 -5.36 11.05
CA ALA A 81 15.88 -4.74 11.05
C ALA A 81 16.07 -3.77 9.87
N LEU A 82 15.60 -4.13 8.67
CA LEU A 82 15.61 -3.24 7.51
C LEU A 82 14.72 -2.01 7.75
N THR A 83 13.54 -2.18 8.37
CA THR A 83 12.68 -1.04 8.75
C THR A 83 13.38 -0.12 9.73
N VAL A 84 14.03 -0.66 10.77
CA VAL A 84 14.85 0.12 11.73
C VAL A 84 15.95 0.88 11.02
N THR A 85 16.70 0.22 10.14
CA THR A 85 17.80 0.83 9.39
C THR A 85 17.28 1.91 8.42
N GLY A 86 16.20 1.63 7.68
CA GLY A 86 15.63 2.58 6.74
C GLY A 86 15.06 3.82 7.44
N MET A 87 14.22 3.63 8.45
CA MET A 87 13.62 4.75 9.19
C MET A 87 14.66 5.48 10.04
N GLY A 88 15.49 4.75 10.78
CA GLY A 88 16.55 5.36 11.60
C GLY A 88 17.59 6.09 10.75
N GLY A 89 18.03 5.47 9.66
CA GLY A 89 18.96 6.09 8.71
C GLY A 89 18.38 7.34 8.06
N PHE A 90 17.08 7.31 7.68
CA PHE A 90 16.41 8.51 7.17
C PHE A 90 16.42 9.64 8.21
N GLY A 91 16.01 9.36 9.45
CA GLY A 91 15.98 10.38 10.50
C GLY A 91 17.33 10.94 10.89
N LEU A 92 18.40 10.15 10.82
CA LEU A 92 19.74 10.56 11.23
C LEU A 92 20.55 11.19 10.08
N PHE A 93 20.48 10.62 8.87
CA PHE A 93 21.44 10.90 7.80
C PHE A 93 20.82 11.45 6.51
N ALA A 94 19.48 11.48 6.37
CA ALA A 94 18.87 12.03 5.16
C ALA A 94 19.10 13.56 5.10
N ASN A 95 19.66 14.02 3.97
CA ASN A 95 20.01 15.42 3.74
C ASN A 95 19.79 15.85 2.27
N GLY A 96 19.03 15.09 1.50
CA GLY A 96 18.73 15.33 0.09
C GLY A 96 18.23 14.09 -0.63
N LEU A 97 18.09 14.16 -1.94
CA LEU A 97 17.49 13.14 -2.80
C LEU A 97 18.09 11.75 -2.58
N VAL A 98 19.41 11.60 -2.74
CA VAL A 98 20.05 10.27 -2.79
C VAL A 98 19.95 9.54 -1.47
N THR A 99 20.29 10.21 -0.37
CA THR A 99 20.26 9.59 0.97
C THR A 99 18.82 9.27 1.39
N ALA A 100 17.87 10.17 1.12
CA ALA A 100 16.47 9.95 1.44
C ALA A 100 15.87 8.80 0.63
N ALA A 101 16.14 8.74 -0.69
CA ALA A 101 15.67 7.66 -1.55
C ALA A 101 16.25 6.30 -1.15
N LEU A 102 17.55 6.25 -0.80
CA LEU A 102 18.19 5.02 -0.32
C LEU A 102 17.53 4.48 0.95
N PHE A 103 17.35 5.33 1.97
CA PHE A 103 16.75 4.89 3.23
C PHE A 103 15.27 4.55 3.08
N GLN A 104 14.52 5.22 2.19
CA GLN A 104 13.16 4.83 1.83
C GLN A 104 13.12 3.47 1.15
N ALA A 105 14.02 3.18 0.22
CA ALA A 105 14.10 1.87 -0.43
C ALA A 105 14.40 0.75 0.60
N VAL A 106 15.31 1.01 1.55
CA VAL A 106 15.62 0.05 2.64
C VAL A 106 14.40 -0.15 3.54
N ALA A 107 13.66 0.91 3.89
CA ALA A 107 12.42 0.79 4.67
C ALA A 107 11.33 0.01 3.92
N GLY A 108 11.19 0.23 2.61
CA GLY A 108 10.29 -0.54 1.75
C GLY A 108 10.65 -2.03 1.66
N ALA A 109 11.94 -2.36 1.57
CA ALA A 109 12.42 -3.73 1.67
C ALA A 109 12.10 -4.33 3.06
N GLY A 110 12.13 -3.53 4.11
CA GLY A 110 11.70 -3.90 5.46
C GLY A 110 10.22 -4.32 5.48
N LEU A 111 9.34 -3.54 4.87
CA LEU A 111 7.91 -3.88 4.74
C LEU A 111 7.70 -5.22 4.00
N ALA A 112 8.46 -5.48 2.93
CA ALA A 112 8.39 -6.77 2.22
C ALA A 112 8.75 -7.96 3.13
N GLY A 113 9.64 -7.75 4.10
CA GLY A 113 10.05 -8.75 5.09
C GLY A 113 9.09 -8.91 6.27
N THR A 114 8.32 -7.88 6.63
CA THR A 114 7.40 -7.93 7.78
C THR A 114 6.00 -8.37 7.39
N TYR A 115 5.39 -7.82 6.34
CA TYR A 115 3.99 -8.05 6.03
C TYR A 115 3.70 -9.49 5.56
N MET A 116 4.21 -9.91 4.40
CA MET A 116 3.93 -11.25 3.87
C MET A 116 4.55 -12.39 4.71
N PRO A 117 5.82 -12.30 5.15
CA PRO A 117 6.37 -13.27 6.07
C PRO A 117 5.66 -13.31 7.43
N GLY A 118 5.11 -12.18 7.89
CA GLY A 118 4.30 -12.12 9.11
C GLY A 118 2.99 -12.88 9.01
N LEU A 119 2.28 -12.75 7.88
CA LEU A 119 1.08 -13.56 7.60
C LEU A 119 1.41 -15.07 7.60
N ARG A 120 2.55 -15.44 7.01
CA ARG A 120 3.02 -16.84 7.02
C ARG A 120 3.38 -17.29 8.43
N LEU A 121 4.12 -16.48 9.18
CA LEU A 121 4.49 -16.75 10.56
C LEU A 121 3.25 -17.01 11.43
N LEU A 122 2.22 -16.21 11.25
CA LEU A 122 0.93 -16.37 11.92
C LEU A 122 0.25 -17.70 11.53
N ALA A 123 0.21 -18.01 10.23
CA ALA A 123 -0.40 -19.22 9.70
C ALA A 123 0.35 -20.48 10.15
N ASP A 124 1.69 -20.44 10.21
CA ASP A 124 2.53 -21.58 10.62
C ASP A 124 2.30 -21.99 12.08
N HIS A 125 1.81 -21.08 12.92
CA HIS A 125 1.57 -21.34 14.36
C HIS A 125 0.11 -21.63 14.70
N LEU A 126 -0.82 -21.50 13.78
CA LEU A 126 -2.24 -21.63 14.05
C LEU A 126 -2.86 -22.81 13.29
N PRO A 127 -3.82 -23.54 13.91
CA PRO A 127 -4.56 -24.56 13.22
C PRO A 127 -5.42 -23.97 12.10
N PRO A 128 -5.67 -24.72 10.99
CA PRO A 128 -6.33 -24.21 9.78
C PRO A 128 -7.64 -23.45 10.03
N HIS A 129 -8.48 -23.91 10.96
CA HIS A 129 -9.77 -23.27 11.26
C HIS A 129 -9.66 -21.89 11.93
N LYS A 130 -8.48 -21.51 12.49
CA LYS A 130 -8.21 -20.20 13.10
C LYS A 130 -7.46 -19.25 12.19
N GLN A 131 -6.80 -19.76 11.13
CA GLN A 131 -5.91 -18.97 10.27
C GLN A 131 -6.65 -17.82 9.58
N SER A 132 -7.84 -18.07 9.03
CA SER A 132 -8.59 -17.04 8.29
C SER A 132 -8.90 -15.80 9.13
N ARG A 133 -9.35 -15.98 10.37
CA ARG A 133 -9.64 -14.85 11.28
C ARG A 133 -8.37 -14.11 11.69
N ALA A 134 -7.30 -14.84 11.97
CA ALA A 134 -6.03 -14.25 12.38
C ALA A 134 -5.37 -13.48 11.24
N VAL A 135 -5.41 -13.99 10.01
CA VAL A 135 -4.97 -13.29 8.79
C VAL A 135 -5.75 -12.01 8.57
N ALA A 136 -7.09 -12.06 8.71
CA ALA A 136 -7.94 -10.88 8.56
C ALA A 136 -7.59 -9.80 9.62
N LEU A 137 -7.36 -10.20 10.88
CA LEU A 137 -6.97 -9.29 11.94
C LEU A 137 -5.59 -8.66 11.69
N TYR A 138 -4.61 -9.46 11.26
CA TYR A 138 -3.27 -8.97 10.91
C TYR A 138 -3.31 -7.96 9.76
N THR A 139 -4.10 -8.24 8.73
CA THR A 139 -4.30 -7.31 7.61
C THR A 139 -5.00 -6.02 8.05
N ALA A 140 -5.97 -6.13 8.98
CA ALA A 140 -6.61 -4.94 9.56
C ALA A 140 -5.62 -4.09 10.36
N CYS A 141 -4.69 -4.71 11.11
CA CYS A 141 -3.63 -4.00 11.83
C CYS A 141 -2.68 -3.24 10.89
N PHE A 142 -2.34 -3.81 9.73
CA PHE A 142 -1.63 -3.09 8.67
C PHE A 142 -2.41 -1.84 8.23
N GLY A 143 -3.69 -1.99 7.91
CA GLY A 143 -4.54 -0.88 7.47
C GLY A 143 -4.66 0.23 8.51
N ILE A 144 -4.99 -0.13 9.75
CA ILE A 144 -5.14 0.80 10.87
C ILE A 144 -3.79 1.46 11.19
N GLY A 145 -2.69 0.70 11.23
CA GLY A 145 -1.35 1.22 11.47
C GLY A 145 -0.93 2.23 10.41
N SER A 146 -1.14 1.91 9.12
CA SER A 146 -0.84 2.84 8.02
C SER A 146 -1.70 4.11 8.06
N ALA A 147 -2.97 4.03 8.46
CA ALA A 147 -3.83 5.20 8.61
C ALA A 147 -3.39 6.07 9.79
N THR A 148 -3.22 5.49 10.98
CA THR A 148 -2.83 6.24 12.19
C THR A 148 -1.43 6.85 12.08
N SER A 149 -0.56 6.30 11.22
CA SER A 149 0.78 6.84 11.00
C SER A 149 0.77 8.29 10.49
N TYR A 150 -0.27 8.75 9.79
CA TYR A 150 -0.41 10.17 9.42
C TYR A 150 -0.51 11.06 10.64
N LEU A 151 -1.36 10.70 11.60
CA LEU A 151 -1.56 11.50 12.82
C LEU A 151 -0.34 11.45 13.73
N ILE A 152 0.29 10.28 13.85
CA ILE A 152 1.49 10.12 14.68
C ILE A 152 2.64 10.95 14.10
N ALA A 153 2.88 10.86 12.80
CA ALA A 153 3.94 11.62 12.14
C ALA A 153 3.69 13.13 12.24
N ASP A 154 2.44 13.58 12.08
CA ASP A 154 2.05 14.99 12.21
C ASP A 154 2.34 15.53 13.63
N ARG A 155 1.92 14.80 14.66
CA ARG A 155 2.17 15.17 16.07
C ARG A 155 3.66 15.18 16.42
N LEU A 156 4.41 14.18 15.94
CA LEU A 156 5.86 14.12 16.18
C LEU A 156 6.61 15.26 15.49
N ALA A 157 6.23 15.60 14.25
CA ALA A 157 6.85 16.71 13.53
C ALA A 157 6.53 18.07 14.15
N GLN A 158 5.31 18.29 14.66
CA GLN A 158 4.91 19.52 15.32
C GLN A 158 5.51 19.65 16.73
N ALA A 159 5.55 18.57 17.53
CA ALA A 159 6.05 18.61 18.90
C ALA A 159 7.58 18.65 19.00
N PHE A 160 8.27 18.10 18.03
CA PHE A 160 9.73 17.99 18.05
C PHE A 160 10.34 18.52 16.74
N THR A 161 10.70 17.62 15.83
CA THR A 161 11.26 17.95 14.52
C THR A 161 10.78 16.91 13.50
N TRP A 162 10.97 17.20 12.22
CA TRP A 162 10.69 16.22 11.16
C TRP A 162 11.45 14.89 11.36
N ARG A 163 12.64 14.93 11.97
CA ARG A 163 13.45 13.73 12.27
C ARG A 163 12.73 12.78 13.23
N ALA A 164 11.99 13.32 14.21
CA ALA A 164 11.24 12.50 15.16
C ALA A 164 10.20 11.61 14.47
N ALA A 165 9.59 12.08 13.37
CA ALA A 165 8.64 11.31 12.58
C ALA A 165 9.27 10.09 11.87
N PHE A 166 10.59 9.94 11.88
CA PHE A 166 11.31 8.76 11.37
C PHE A 166 12.02 7.99 12.50
N LEU A 167 12.58 8.68 13.49
CA LEU A 167 13.31 8.04 14.59
C LEU A 167 12.38 7.27 15.53
N VAL A 168 11.21 7.84 15.87
CA VAL A 168 10.23 7.12 16.70
C VAL A 168 9.72 5.85 16.02
N PRO A 169 9.34 5.85 14.73
CA PRO A 169 9.07 4.63 13.98
C PRO A 169 10.21 3.60 13.96
N ALA A 170 11.46 4.04 13.88
CA ALA A 170 12.60 3.12 14.01
C ALA A 170 12.64 2.46 15.39
N MET A 171 12.39 3.22 16.47
CA MET A 171 12.31 2.69 17.82
C MET A 171 11.12 1.73 18.01
N THR A 172 9.95 2.04 17.47
CA THR A 172 8.78 1.14 17.54
C THR A 172 9.00 -0.13 16.74
N ALA A 173 9.68 -0.09 15.58
CA ALA A 173 10.08 -1.28 14.83
C ALA A 173 11.11 -2.13 15.58
N ALA A 174 12.07 -1.50 16.28
CA ALA A 174 13.02 -2.21 17.16
C ALA A 174 12.29 -2.87 18.34
N LEU A 175 11.33 -2.20 18.95
CA LEU A 175 10.47 -2.77 20.00
C LEU A 175 9.66 -3.96 19.47
N ALA A 176 9.11 -3.86 18.26
CA ALA A 176 8.41 -4.97 17.61
C ALA A 176 9.35 -6.17 17.38
N ALA A 177 10.59 -5.93 16.95
CA ALA A 177 11.59 -6.98 16.80
C ALA A 177 11.92 -7.64 18.14
N ALA A 178 12.14 -6.86 19.20
CA ALA A 178 12.36 -7.36 20.54
C ALA A 178 11.18 -8.21 21.05
N LEU A 179 9.94 -7.72 20.84
CA LEU A 179 8.73 -8.45 21.19
C LEU A 179 8.68 -9.83 20.50
N VAL A 180 8.93 -9.90 19.18
CA VAL A 180 8.95 -11.16 18.43
C VAL A 180 10.10 -12.07 18.86
N VAL A 181 11.29 -11.51 19.14
CA VAL A 181 12.45 -12.30 19.64
C VAL A 181 12.14 -12.98 20.97
N LEU A 182 11.50 -12.26 21.88
CA LEU A 182 11.24 -12.74 23.24
C LEU A 182 10.08 -13.73 23.33
N THR A 183 9.06 -13.59 22.44
CA THR A 183 7.77 -14.27 22.61
C THR A 183 7.48 -15.34 21.57
N VAL A 184 7.92 -15.16 20.32
CA VAL A 184 7.58 -16.06 19.22
C VAL A 184 8.68 -17.12 19.02
N ARG A 185 8.31 -18.40 19.07
CA ARG A 185 9.26 -19.50 18.80
C ARG A 185 9.53 -19.63 17.29
N PRO A 186 10.75 -20.06 16.90
CA PRO A 186 11.00 -20.44 15.51
C PRO A 186 10.15 -21.65 15.13
N THR A 187 9.53 -21.62 13.96
CA THR A 187 8.87 -22.79 13.38
C THR A 187 9.88 -23.64 12.60
N PRO A 188 9.73 -24.96 12.59
CA PRO A 188 10.49 -25.83 11.70
C PRO A 188 10.21 -25.44 10.25
N VAL A 189 11.26 -25.41 9.44
CA VAL A 189 11.11 -25.20 8.00
C VAL A 189 10.44 -26.43 7.39
N ARG A 190 9.27 -26.25 6.79
CA ARG A 190 8.64 -27.29 5.97
C ARG A 190 9.10 -27.05 4.53
N GLU A 191 10.13 -27.77 4.11
CA GLU A 191 10.50 -27.79 2.70
C GLU A 191 9.29 -28.20 1.87
N ARG A 192 8.93 -27.37 0.89
CA ARG A 192 7.93 -27.72 -0.14
C ARG A 192 8.71 -28.10 -1.40
N PRO A 193 8.90 -29.42 -1.65
CA PRO A 193 9.57 -29.84 -2.87
C PRO A 193 8.81 -29.34 -4.11
N GLY A 194 9.52 -28.72 -5.05
CA GLY A 194 9.02 -28.52 -6.40
C GLY A 194 8.28 -27.21 -6.71
N THR A 195 8.30 -26.20 -5.85
CA THR A 195 7.76 -24.88 -6.22
C THR A 195 8.83 -24.05 -6.90
N ALA A 196 8.74 -23.90 -8.20
CA ALA A 196 9.54 -22.95 -8.98
C ALA A 196 9.05 -21.51 -8.69
N LEU A 197 9.34 -20.99 -7.48
CA LEU A 197 8.81 -19.70 -6.98
C LEU A 197 9.22 -18.50 -7.85
N LEU A 198 10.32 -18.60 -8.57
CA LEU A 198 10.84 -17.57 -9.49
C LEU A 198 10.57 -17.87 -10.96
N ASP A 199 9.86 -18.95 -11.30
CA ASP A 199 9.42 -19.17 -12.66
C ASP A 199 8.11 -18.43 -12.94
N PHE A 200 8.23 -17.20 -13.41
CA PHE A 200 7.10 -16.36 -13.77
C PHE A 200 6.56 -16.61 -15.18
N ARG A 201 7.23 -17.43 -16.01
CA ARG A 201 6.83 -17.68 -17.42
C ARG A 201 5.41 -18.21 -17.55
N PRO A 202 4.95 -19.22 -16.76
CA PRO A 202 3.56 -19.70 -16.83
C PRO A 202 2.56 -18.66 -16.35
N VAL A 203 2.94 -17.80 -15.40
CA VAL A 203 2.08 -16.72 -14.90
C VAL A 203 1.89 -15.64 -15.96
N LEU A 204 2.97 -15.23 -16.65
CA LEU A 204 2.92 -14.26 -17.77
C LEU A 204 2.08 -14.74 -18.94
N ARG A 205 2.05 -16.06 -19.19
CA ARG A 205 1.23 -16.67 -20.26
C ARG A 205 -0.24 -16.85 -19.83
N ASN A 206 -0.54 -16.79 -18.53
CA ASN A 206 -1.89 -16.91 -18.03
C ASN A 206 -2.62 -15.56 -18.08
N ARG A 207 -3.29 -15.28 -19.21
CA ARG A 207 -4.03 -14.02 -19.43
C ARG A 207 -5.04 -13.69 -18.33
N HIS A 208 -5.59 -14.71 -17.64
CA HIS A 208 -6.61 -14.49 -16.62
C HIS A 208 -6.01 -13.96 -15.33
N ALA A 209 -4.92 -14.56 -14.83
CA ALA A 209 -4.18 -14.04 -13.68
C ALA A 209 -3.48 -12.72 -14.00
N LEU A 210 -2.89 -12.62 -15.19
CA LEU A 210 -2.18 -11.42 -15.66
C LEU A 210 -3.13 -10.21 -15.77
N GLY A 211 -4.35 -10.39 -16.27
CA GLY A 211 -5.33 -9.31 -16.39
C GLY A 211 -5.65 -8.66 -15.05
N TYR A 212 -5.90 -9.46 -14.01
CA TYR A 212 -6.08 -8.93 -12.66
C TYR A 212 -4.80 -8.35 -12.07
N SER A 213 -3.63 -8.91 -12.38
CA SER A 213 -2.35 -8.37 -11.87
C SER A 213 -1.98 -7.03 -12.50
N LEU A 214 -2.31 -6.81 -13.78
CA LEU A 214 -2.13 -5.51 -14.42
C LEU A 214 -3.19 -4.49 -13.95
N ALA A 215 -4.41 -4.92 -13.65
CA ALA A 215 -5.37 -4.07 -12.97
C ALA A 215 -4.88 -3.67 -11.57
N TYR A 216 -4.18 -4.56 -10.86
CA TYR A 216 -3.56 -4.25 -9.56
C TYR A 216 -2.39 -3.26 -9.68
N PHE A 217 -1.64 -3.29 -10.79
CA PHE A 217 -0.67 -2.24 -11.10
C PHE A 217 -1.34 -0.86 -11.16
N ALA A 218 -2.45 -0.74 -11.92
CA ALA A 218 -3.18 0.52 -12.05
C ALA A 218 -3.84 0.96 -10.73
N HIS A 219 -4.38 0.01 -9.96
CA HIS A 219 -4.87 0.26 -8.60
C HIS A 219 -3.79 0.85 -7.69
N SER A 220 -2.62 0.21 -7.65
CA SER A 220 -1.53 0.65 -6.78
C SER A 220 -0.86 1.94 -7.28
N TRP A 221 -0.82 2.15 -8.61
CA TRP A 221 -0.48 3.42 -9.22
C TRP A 221 -1.33 4.55 -8.63
N GLU A 222 -2.66 4.40 -8.66
CA GLU A 222 -3.58 5.41 -8.13
C GLU A 222 -3.44 5.56 -6.62
N LEU A 223 -3.53 4.45 -5.88
CA LEU A 223 -3.53 4.42 -4.42
C LEU A 223 -2.29 5.09 -3.82
N TYR A 224 -1.11 4.66 -4.24
CA TYR A 224 0.13 5.14 -3.62
C TYR A 224 0.53 6.53 -4.12
N THR A 225 0.16 6.90 -5.35
CA THR A 225 0.32 8.27 -5.84
C THR A 225 -0.57 9.25 -5.07
N ALA A 226 -1.86 8.93 -4.95
CA ALA A 226 -2.79 9.76 -4.18
C ALA A 226 -2.33 9.91 -2.74
N ARG A 227 -1.94 8.81 -2.07
CA ARG A 227 -1.42 8.83 -0.69
C ARG A 227 -0.14 9.65 -0.53
N SER A 228 0.73 9.67 -1.53
CA SER A 228 1.96 10.45 -1.49
C SER A 228 1.72 11.95 -1.59
N TRP A 229 0.74 12.37 -2.41
CA TRP A 229 0.56 13.75 -2.78
C TRP A 229 -0.64 14.45 -2.15
N ILE A 230 -1.60 13.71 -1.58
CA ILE A 230 -2.87 14.29 -1.06
C ILE A 230 -2.64 15.36 0.00
N ILE A 231 -1.68 15.17 0.92
CA ILE A 231 -1.41 16.14 1.99
C ILE A 231 -0.85 17.44 1.40
N THR A 232 0.08 17.33 0.45
CA THR A 232 0.65 18.49 -0.25
C THR A 232 -0.43 19.22 -1.04
N PHE A 233 -1.32 18.49 -1.71
CA PHE A 233 -2.45 19.06 -2.45
C PHE A 233 -3.45 19.77 -1.53
N LEU A 234 -3.85 19.13 -0.45
CA LEU A 234 -4.75 19.75 0.54
C LEU A 234 -4.12 20.98 1.17
N GLY A 235 -2.82 20.95 1.46
CA GLY A 235 -2.06 22.11 1.93
C GLY A 235 -2.06 23.26 0.91
N PHE A 236 -1.89 22.95 -0.37
CA PHE A 236 -1.99 23.93 -1.47
C PHE A 236 -3.39 24.58 -1.52
N VAL A 237 -4.46 23.80 -1.46
CA VAL A 237 -5.83 24.30 -1.48
C VAL A 237 -6.14 25.12 -0.22
N ALA A 238 -5.70 24.65 0.95
CA ALA A 238 -5.87 25.36 2.22
C ALA A 238 -5.21 26.76 2.20
N ALA A 239 -4.00 26.86 1.65
CA ALA A 239 -3.29 28.13 1.53
C ALA A 239 -4.02 29.18 0.63
N ARG A 240 -4.85 28.72 -0.31
CA ARG A 240 -5.62 29.59 -1.22
C ARG A 240 -6.95 30.07 -0.64
N HIS A 241 -7.57 29.30 0.25
CA HIS A 241 -8.94 29.54 0.73
C HIS A 241 -9.02 29.96 2.20
N GLY A 242 -7.88 30.22 2.86
CA GLY A 242 -7.83 30.71 4.23
C GLY A 242 -7.82 29.61 5.28
N ARG A 243 -7.95 30.00 6.55
CA ARG A 243 -7.79 29.14 7.71
C ARG A 243 -8.90 28.08 7.77
N ASN A 244 -8.49 26.82 7.84
CA ASN A 244 -9.41 25.70 8.00
C ASN A 244 -9.45 25.26 9.46
N PRO A 245 -10.52 24.61 9.92
CA PRO A 245 -10.57 24.03 11.24
C PRO A 245 -9.47 23.00 11.47
N ASP A 246 -8.84 22.98 12.65
CA ASP A 246 -7.73 22.08 12.97
C ASP A 246 -8.08 20.59 12.81
N TRP A 247 -9.35 20.24 13.09
CA TRP A 247 -9.84 18.87 12.92
C TRP A 247 -9.99 18.44 11.45
N LEU A 248 -9.90 19.37 10.49
CA LEU A 248 -9.82 19.13 9.04
C LEU A 248 -8.43 19.41 8.48
N SER A 249 -7.38 19.29 9.28
CA SER A 249 -6.02 19.40 8.74
C SER A 249 -5.76 18.33 7.67
N PRO A 250 -4.83 18.57 6.70
CA PRO A 250 -4.49 17.58 5.69
C PRO A 250 -4.17 16.19 6.24
N ALA A 251 -3.52 16.11 7.43
CA ALA A 251 -3.21 14.84 8.09
C ALA A 251 -4.47 14.11 8.58
N HIS A 252 -5.43 14.84 9.16
CA HIS A 252 -6.71 14.25 9.58
C HIS A 252 -7.53 13.76 8.38
N VAL A 253 -7.55 14.51 7.27
CA VAL A 253 -8.24 14.09 6.05
C VAL A 253 -7.60 12.83 5.48
N ALA A 254 -6.27 12.75 5.38
CA ALA A 254 -5.56 11.57 4.91
C ALA A 254 -5.79 10.34 5.81
N PHE A 255 -5.84 10.54 7.13
CA PHE A 255 -6.24 9.51 8.10
C PHE A 255 -7.66 9.00 7.82
N MET A 256 -8.66 9.90 7.72
CA MET A 256 -10.05 9.53 7.44
C MET A 256 -10.21 8.83 6.09
N MET A 257 -9.56 9.31 5.03
CA MET A 257 -9.53 8.64 3.72
C MET A 257 -9.05 7.19 3.84
N SER A 258 -7.95 6.99 4.59
CA SER A 258 -7.36 5.66 4.77
C SER A 258 -8.27 4.74 5.59
N LEU A 259 -8.89 5.26 6.65
CA LEU A 259 -9.80 4.51 7.51
C LEU A 259 -11.08 4.09 6.77
N LEU A 260 -11.70 5.01 6.02
CA LEU A 260 -12.86 4.72 5.17
C LEU A 260 -12.48 3.71 4.07
N GLY A 261 -11.25 3.80 3.55
CA GLY A 261 -10.72 2.86 2.59
C GLY A 261 -10.68 1.42 3.11
N ILE A 262 -10.34 1.20 4.38
CA ILE A 262 -10.35 -0.15 4.99
C ILE A 262 -11.76 -0.76 4.93
N LEU A 263 -12.77 0.02 5.27
CA LEU A 263 -14.17 -0.44 5.23
C LEU A 263 -14.63 -0.72 3.80
N SER A 264 -14.22 0.10 2.84
CA SER A 264 -14.63 -0.05 1.44
C SER A 264 -14.07 -1.31 0.77
N ILE A 265 -12.92 -1.83 1.20
CA ILE A 265 -12.35 -3.09 0.69
C ILE A 265 -13.33 -4.26 0.87
N PHE A 266 -13.97 -4.35 2.04
CA PHE A 266 -14.97 -5.40 2.31
C PHE A 266 -16.21 -5.22 1.44
N MET A 267 -16.70 -3.97 1.31
CA MET A 267 -17.89 -3.67 0.49
C MET A 267 -17.63 -3.97 -0.99
N GLY A 268 -16.48 -3.57 -1.52
CA GLY A 268 -16.12 -3.79 -2.92
C GLY A 268 -15.96 -5.28 -3.25
N ASN A 269 -15.40 -6.08 -2.33
CA ASN A 269 -15.34 -7.53 -2.52
C ASN A 269 -16.73 -8.17 -2.49
N GLU A 270 -17.62 -7.74 -1.60
CA GLU A 270 -19.00 -8.22 -1.57
C GLU A 270 -19.77 -7.86 -2.86
N PHE A 271 -19.58 -6.63 -3.37
CA PHE A 271 -20.15 -6.25 -4.67
C PHE A 271 -19.59 -7.10 -5.80
N SER A 272 -18.30 -7.44 -5.78
CA SER A 272 -17.68 -8.33 -6.77
C SER A 272 -18.30 -9.74 -6.76
N ILE A 273 -18.58 -10.29 -5.58
CA ILE A 273 -19.25 -11.59 -5.45
C ILE A 273 -20.70 -11.50 -5.99
N ARG A 274 -21.41 -10.39 -5.73
CA ARG A 274 -22.83 -10.25 -6.11
C ARG A 274 -23.03 -9.93 -7.59
N PHE A 275 -22.19 -9.03 -8.16
CA PHE A 275 -22.41 -8.44 -9.49
C PHE A 275 -21.40 -8.90 -10.56
N GLY A 276 -20.45 -9.76 -10.19
CA GLY A 276 -19.34 -10.21 -11.04
C GLY A 276 -18.09 -9.35 -10.82
N ARG A 277 -16.97 -10.02 -10.61
CA ARG A 277 -15.72 -9.42 -10.17
C ARG A 277 -15.14 -8.43 -11.19
N LYS A 278 -15.01 -8.87 -12.42
CA LYS A 278 -14.49 -8.02 -13.50
C LYS A 278 -15.31 -6.73 -13.66
N ARG A 279 -16.65 -6.86 -13.72
CA ARG A 279 -17.55 -5.72 -13.89
C ARG A 279 -17.42 -4.72 -12.72
N THR A 280 -17.42 -5.23 -11.50
CA THR A 280 -17.33 -4.40 -10.29
C THR A 280 -15.99 -3.65 -10.26
N VAL A 281 -14.87 -4.33 -10.52
CA VAL A 281 -13.56 -3.69 -10.57
C VAL A 281 -13.51 -2.60 -11.63
N VAL A 282 -14.01 -2.86 -12.84
CA VAL A 282 -14.07 -1.84 -13.91
C VAL A 282 -14.87 -0.62 -13.48
N VAL A 283 -16.05 -0.82 -12.89
CA VAL A 283 -16.92 0.30 -12.44
C VAL A 283 -16.23 1.10 -11.33
N LEU A 284 -15.66 0.45 -10.34
CA LEU A 284 -15.01 1.10 -9.20
C LEU A 284 -13.77 1.90 -9.65
N MET A 285 -12.89 1.31 -10.46
CA MET A 285 -11.71 2.01 -10.98
C MET A 285 -12.08 3.18 -11.89
N THR A 286 -13.11 3.05 -12.73
CA THR A 286 -13.57 4.14 -13.58
C THR A 286 -14.19 5.28 -12.77
N ALA A 287 -14.98 4.93 -11.73
CA ALA A 287 -15.55 5.92 -10.82
C ALA A 287 -14.46 6.65 -10.03
N SER A 288 -13.45 5.90 -9.52
CA SER A 288 -12.31 6.46 -8.81
C SER A 288 -11.51 7.42 -9.68
N ALA A 289 -11.18 7.02 -10.91
CA ALA A 289 -10.50 7.88 -11.88
C ALA A 289 -11.29 9.16 -12.17
N GLY A 290 -12.62 9.06 -12.32
CA GLY A 290 -13.49 10.23 -12.49
C GLY A 290 -13.43 11.18 -11.31
N VAL A 291 -13.51 10.66 -10.08
CA VAL A 291 -13.41 11.48 -8.86
C VAL A 291 -12.02 12.10 -8.72
N ALA A 292 -10.94 11.35 -9.05
CA ALA A 292 -9.58 11.89 -9.04
C ALA A 292 -9.43 13.09 -10.00
N ALA A 293 -9.95 12.98 -11.23
CA ALA A 293 -9.93 14.07 -12.20
C ALA A 293 -10.70 15.31 -11.70
N VAL A 294 -11.89 15.10 -11.12
CA VAL A 294 -12.70 16.18 -10.53
C VAL A 294 -11.97 16.81 -9.34
N LEU A 295 -11.38 16.00 -8.46
CA LEU A 295 -10.62 16.47 -7.30
C LEU A 295 -9.50 17.44 -7.69
N GLY A 296 -8.70 17.08 -8.71
CA GLY A 296 -7.58 17.91 -9.16
C GLY A 296 -8.01 19.18 -9.91
N THR A 297 -9.13 19.15 -10.63
CA THR A 297 -9.61 20.26 -11.45
C THR A 297 -10.49 21.25 -10.69
N THR A 298 -11.19 20.80 -9.64
CA THR A 298 -12.19 21.63 -8.93
C THR A 298 -11.55 22.73 -8.11
N GLN A 299 -10.43 22.51 -7.41
CA GLN A 299 -9.69 23.49 -6.58
C GLN A 299 -10.56 24.57 -5.91
N GLY A 300 -11.79 24.19 -5.57
CA GLY A 300 -12.82 25.06 -4.97
C GLY A 300 -12.61 25.25 -3.47
N PRO A 301 -13.64 25.65 -2.73
CA PRO A 301 -13.58 25.75 -1.29
C PRO A 301 -12.98 24.49 -0.65
N TYR A 302 -12.15 24.69 0.37
CA TYR A 302 -11.42 23.57 1.01
C TYR A 302 -12.33 22.40 1.42
N LEU A 303 -13.51 22.71 1.96
CA LEU A 303 -14.48 21.68 2.36
C LEU A 303 -14.93 20.80 1.18
N LEU A 304 -15.15 21.38 0.01
CA LEU A 304 -15.50 20.62 -1.20
C LEU A 304 -14.33 19.69 -1.59
N THR A 305 -13.10 20.19 -1.55
CA THR A 305 -11.91 19.38 -1.82
C THR A 305 -11.78 18.23 -0.82
N VAL A 306 -12.06 18.47 0.47
CA VAL A 306 -12.09 17.44 1.51
C VAL A 306 -13.17 16.39 1.22
N MET A 307 -14.39 16.79 0.86
CA MET A 307 -15.46 15.85 0.51
C MET A 307 -15.10 14.98 -0.69
N LEU A 308 -14.50 15.56 -1.72
CA LEU A 308 -14.02 14.82 -2.89
C LEU A 308 -12.88 13.86 -2.52
N ALA A 309 -11.95 14.27 -1.66
CA ALA A 309 -10.88 13.42 -1.15
C ALA A 309 -11.44 12.23 -0.32
N LEU A 310 -12.41 12.49 0.57
CA LEU A 310 -13.07 11.46 1.37
C LEU A 310 -13.94 10.52 0.52
N LEU A 311 -14.41 10.94 -0.65
CA LEU A 311 -15.09 10.09 -1.64
C LEU A 311 -14.05 9.27 -2.44
N HIS A 312 -12.94 9.90 -2.84
CA HIS A 312 -11.89 9.24 -3.62
C HIS A 312 -11.22 8.10 -2.85
N GLY A 313 -10.90 8.30 -1.55
CA GLY A 313 -10.24 7.30 -0.71
C GLY A 313 -10.91 5.92 -0.72
N PRO A 314 -12.19 5.80 -0.37
CA PRO A 314 -12.95 4.55 -0.47
C PRO A 314 -13.03 3.97 -1.87
N LEU A 315 -13.26 4.80 -2.90
CA LEU A 315 -13.37 4.32 -4.28
C LEU A 315 -12.07 3.68 -4.75
N MET A 316 -10.91 4.35 -4.55
CA MET A 316 -9.61 3.84 -5.00
C MET A 316 -9.13 2.59 -4.23
N THR A 317 -9.77 2.23 -3.11
CA THR A 317 -9.35 1.05 -2.31
C THR A 317 -10.32 -0.12 -2.42
N SER A 318 -11.57 0.12 -2.80
CA SER A 318 -12.64 -0.88 -2.73
C SER A 318 -12.42 -2.12 -3.61
N GLU A 319 -11.71 -1.99 -4.73
CA GLU A 319 -11.41 -3.12 -5.62
C GLU A 319 -10.18 -3.95 -5.22
N SER A 320 -9.37 -3.50 -4.25
CA SER A 320 -8.09 -4.11 -3.86
C SER A 320 -8.18 -5.61 -3.58
N ALA A 321 -9.10 -6.02 -2.70
CA ALA A 321 -9.31 -7.43 -2.38
C ALA A 321 -9.84 -8.22 -3.59
N SER A 322 -10.64 -7.57 -4.43
CA SER A 322 -11.25 -8.19 -5.61
C SER A 322 -10.23 -8.50 -6.69
N VAL A 323 -9.31 -7.59 -6.99
CA VAL A 323 -8.26 -7.83 -7.99
C VAL A 323 -7.27 -8.89 -7.51
N THR A 324 -6.94 -8.89 -6.22
CA THR A 324 -6.06 -9.91 -5.60
C THR A 324 -6.71 -11.30 -5.63
N ALA A 325 -7.97 -11.40 -5.22
CA ALA A 325 -8.70 -12.67 -5.27
C ALA A 325 -8.88 -13.17 -6.71
N GLY A 326 -9.13 -12.25 -7.66
CA GLY A 326 -9.22 -12.55 -9.09
C GLY A 326 -7.93 -13.15 -9.65
N ALA A 327 -6.78 -12.56 -9.33
CA ALA A 327 -5.48 -13.09 -9.75
C ALA A 327 -5.20 -14.49 -9.18
N LEU A 328 -5.40 -14.65 -7.85
CA LEU A 328 -5.15 -15.92 -7.15
C LEU A 328 -6.12 -17.03 -7.54
N GLY A 329 -7.39 -16.70 -7.74
CA GLY A 329 -8.41 -17.68 -8.13
C GLY A 329 -8.26 -18.17 -9.58
N ASN A 330 -7.54 -17.41 -10.41
CA ASN A 330 -7.18 -17.80 -11.78
C ASN A 330 -5.74 -18.36 -11.89
N ALA A 331 -5.03 -18.55 -10.78
CA ALA A 331 -3.69 -19.10 -10.79
C ALA A 331 -3.69 -20.56 -11.29
N LEU A 332 -2.68 -20.92 -12.09
CA LEU A 332 -2.49 -22.30 -12.53
C LEU A 332 -2.14 -23.22 -11.34
N PRO A 333 -2.58 -24.49 -11.38
CA PRO A 333 -2.18 -25.47 -10.36
C PRO A 333 -0.64 -25.51 -10.22
N GLY A 334 -0.14 -25.48 -8.98
CA GLY A 334 1.29 -25.44 -8.68
C GLY A 334 1.97 -24.07 -8.78
N TYR A 335 1.33 -23.05 -9.41
CA TYR A 335 1.91 -21.70 -9.61
C TYR A 335 1.26 -20.60 -8.77
N ARG A 336 0.48 -20.97 -7.75
CA ARG A 336 -0.21 -19.98 -6.90
C ARG A 336 0.76 -19.04 -6.17
N GLY A 337 1.90 -19.57 -5.71
CA GLY A 337 2.97 -18.77 -5.08
C GLY A 337 3.60 -17.78 -6.06
N SER A 338 4.00 -18.23 -7.25
CA SER A 338 4.54 -17.36 -8.30
C SER A 338 3.53 -16.33 -8.78
N THR A 339 2.23 -16.68 -8.82
CA THR A 339 1.16 -15.74 -9.19
C THR A 339 1.04 -14.61 -8.17
N ILE A 340 1.05 -14.91 -6.86
CA ILE A 340 0.96 -13.85 -5.84
C ILE A 340 2.23 -13.00 -5.79
N ALA A 341 3.40 -13.61 -5.99
CA ALA A 341 4.66 -12.86 -6.04
C ALA A 341 4.65 -11.86 -7.21
N MET A 342 4.29 -12.29 -8.42
CA MET A 342 4.19 -11.41 -9.59
C MET A 342 3.10 -10.35 -9.40
N HIS A 343 1.94 -10.73 -8.88
CA HIS A 343 0.85 -9.80 -8.57
C HIS A 343 1.31 -8.67 -7.63
N SER A 344 2.02 -9.03 -6.55
CA SER A 344 2.58 -8.06 -5.62
C SER A 344 3.66 -7.19 -6.27
N MET A 345 4.59 -7.79 -7.03
CA MET A 345 5.63 -7.04 -7.74
C MET A 345 5.03 -6.00 -8.70
N LEU A 346 4.07 -6.40 -9.52
CA LEU A 346 3.41 -5.49 -10.46
C LEU A 346 2.66 -4.38 -9.71
N GLY A 347 1.91 -4.73 -8.66
CA GLY A 347 1.20 -3.73 -7.86
C GLY A 347 2.16 -2.68 -7.28
N PHE A 348 3.15 -3.11 -6.54
CA PHE A 348 4.08 -2.16 -5.92
C PHE A 348 4.99 -1.42 -6.91
N ALA A 349 5.22 -1.98 -8.12
CA ALA A 349 5.85 -1.24 -9.22
C ALA A 349 4.98 -0.04 -9.66
N GLY A 350 3.64 -0.17 -9.69
CA GLY A 350 2.74 0.96 -9.88
C GLY A 350 2.92 2.03 -8.81
N GLY A 351 3.02 1.62 -7.54
CA GLY A 351 3.30 2.52 -6.42
C GLY A 351 4.69 3.17 -6.48
N ALA A 352 5.68 2.50 -7.07
CA ALA A 352 7.02 3.07 -7.27
C ALA A 352 7.04 4.17 -8.34
N VAL A 353 6.38 3.92 -9.46
CA VAL A 353 6.40 4.85 -10.62
C VAL A 353 5.43 6.01 -10.43
N GLY A 354 4.28 5.78 -9.79
CA GLY A 354 3.20 6.75 -9.68
C GLY A 354 3.60 8.08 -9.06
N PRO A 355 4.18 8.12 -7.86
CA PRO A 355 4.60 9.37 -7.23
C PRO A 355 5.62 10.15 -8.06
N ILE A 356 6.50 9.47 -8.80
CA ILE A 356 7.53 10.07 -9.66
C ILE A 356 6.88 10.79 -10.83
N VAL A 357 5.99 10.09 -11.56
CA VAL A 357 5.31 10.66 -12.74
C VAL A 357 4.40 11.80 -12.35
N PHE A 358 3.73 11.71 -11.20
CA PHE A 358 2.91 12.79 -10.67
C PHE A 358 3.75 14.04 -10.36
N GLY A 359 4.90 13.86 -9.67
CA GLY A 359 5.83 14.94 -9.38
C GLY A 359 6.42 15.57 -10.64
N ALA A 360 6.81 14.76 -11.63
CA ALA A 360 7.29 15.23 -12.93
C ALA A 360 6.22 16.04 -13.67
N THR A 361 4.96 15.60 -13.60
CA THR A 361 3.85 16.35 -14.20
C THR A 361 3.66 17.70 -13.53
N LEU A 362 3.77 17.78 -12.20
CA LEU A 362 3.73 19.05 -11.49
C LEU A 362 4.84 19.99 -11.97
N ASP A 363 6.08 19.49 -12.11
CA ASP A 363 7.21 20.32 -12.57
C ASP A 363 7.02 20.81 -13.99
N LEU A 364 6.64 19.92 -14.91
CA LEU A 364 6.39 20.26 -16.32
C LEU A 364 5.25 21.24 -16.53
N ALA A 365 4.24 21.22 -15.64
CA ALA A 365 3.07 22.08 -15.73
C ALA A 365 3.20 23.39 -14.92
N GLY A 366 4.40 23.75 -14.47
CA GLY A 366 4.69 25.03 -13.81
C GLY A 366 4.87 24.96 -12.28
N GLY A 367 4.89 23.78 -11.71
CA GLY A 367 5.20 23.52 -10.29
C GLY A 367 3.98 23.50 -9.37
N ALA A 368 4.19 23.00 -8.15
CA ALA A 368 3.14 22.75 -7.15
C ALA A 368 2.42 24.03 -6.64
N ARG A 369 2.88 25.23 -7.01
CA ARG A 369 2.19 26.49 -6.70
C ARG A 369 1.10 26.85 -7.71
N MET A 370 1.08 26.19 -8.86
CA MET A 370 0.15 26.45 -9.96
C MET A 370 -1.04 25.48 -9.89
N GLY A 371 -2.26 26.02 -9.87
CA GLY A 371 -3.48 25.19 -9.88
C GLY A 371 -3.60 24.32 -11.12
N GLY A 372 -3.20 24.83 -12.28
CA GLY A 372 -3.18 24.07 -13.53
C GLY A 372 -2.26 22.85 -13.48
N ALA A 373 -1.14 22.91 -12.72
CA ALA A 373 -0.24 21.80 -12.55
C ALA A 373 -0.90 20.66 -11.76
N TRP A 374 -1.63 20.98 -10.71
CA TRP A 374 -2.40 19.97 -9.95
C TRP A 374 -3.50 19.34 -10.80
N ALA A 375 -4.23 20.17 -11.58
CA ALA A 375 -5.22 19.64 -12.51
C ALA A 375 -4.61 18.66 -13.51
N ALA A 376 -3.49 19.01 -14.14
CA ALA A 376 -2.78 18.14 -15.08
C ALA A 376 -2.32 16.83 -14.42
N ALA A 377 -1.73 16.90 -13.21
CA ALA A 377 -1.24 15.74 -12.48
C ALA A 377 -2.38 14.78 -12.09
N TYR A 378 -3.50 15.27 -11.58
CA TYR A 378 -4.65 14.44 -11.23
C TYR A 378 -5.39 13.89 -12.48
N VAL A 379 -5.47 14.65 -13.56
CA VAL A 379 -6.01 14.13 -14.82
C VAL A 379 -5.13 13.00 -15.36
N LEU A 380 -3.80 13.16 -15.34
CA LEU A 380 -2.89 12.10 -15.75
C LEU A 380 -3.01 10.87 -14.82
N LEU A 381 -3.11 11.09 -13.51
CA LEU A 381 -3.39 10.02 -12.54
C LEU A 381 -4.64 9.23 -12.96
N ALA A 382 -5.74 9.93 -13.23
CA ALA A 382 -7.01 9.35 -13.63
C ALA A 382 -6.92 8.58 -14.96
N VAL A 383 -6.28 9.15 -15.97
CA VAL A 383 -6.11 8.52 -17.30
C VAL A 383 -5.32 7.22 -17.19
N LEU A 384 -4.23 7.22 -16.42
CA LEU A 384 -3.41 6.02 -16.24
C LEU A 384 -4.08 4.98 -15.32
N THR A 385 -4.96 5.38 -14.41
CA THR A 385 -5.81 4.45 -13.64
C THR A 385 -6.73 3.64 -14.57
N LEU A 386 -7.22 4.23 -15.67
CA LEU A 386 -8.03 3.54 -16.67
C LEU A 386 -7.28 2.42 -17.43
N PHE A 387 -5.95 2.34 -17.29
CA PHE A 387 -5.19 1.18 -17.77
C PHE A 387 -5.69 -0.12 -17.15
N GLY A 388 -6.12 -0.14 -15.89
CA GLY A 388 -6.70 -1.31 -15.23
C GLY A 388 -7.96 -1.85 -15.93
N PRO A 389 -9.02 -1.04 -16.06
CA PRO A 389 -10.18 -1.37 -16.90
C PRO A 389 -9.80 -1.83 -18.31
N LEU A 390 -8.89 -1.14 -18.99
CA LEU A 390 -8.42 -1.50 -20.33
C LEU A 390 -7.85 -2.92 -20.34
N MET A 391 -6.99 -3.28 -19.39
CA MET A 391 -6.41 -4.63 -19.30
C MET A 391 -7.47 -5.70 -19.00
N LEU A 392 -8.49 -5.38 -18.20
CA LEU A 392 -9.60 -6.28 -17.95
C LEU A 392 -10.48 -6.48 -19.20
N PHE A 393 -10.62 -5.48 -20.05
CA PHE A 393 -11.34 -5.60 -21.32
C PHE A 393 -10.54 -6.38 -22.37
N THR A 394 -9.23 -6.13 -22.50
CA THR A 394 -8.38 -6.75 -23.52
C THR A 394 -8.06 -8.21 -23.19
N LEU A 395 -7.63 -8.49 -21.96
CA LEU A 395 -7.25 -9.85 -21.53
C LEU A 395 -8.45 -10.72 -21.15
N ARG A 396 -9.61 -10.11 -20.90
CA ARG A 396 -10.87 -10.79 -20.59
C ARG A 396 -10.72 -11.87 -19.52
N PRO A 397 -10.21 -11.55 -18.31
CA PRO A 397 -10.06 -12.55 -17.26
C PRO A 397 -11.41 -13.14 -16.87
N ARG A 398 -11.38 -14.38 -16.35
CA ARG A 398 -12.57 -15.05 -15.83
C ARG A 398 -12.92 -14.55 -14.43
N ASP A 399 -14.21 -14.38 -14.17
CA ASP A 399 -14.71 -14.24 -12.81
C ASP A 399 -14.53 -15.57 -12.05
N LEU A 400 -14.53 -15.51 -10.74
CA LEU A 400 -14.41 -16.71 -9.91
C LEU A 400 -15.71 -17.49 -9.88
N ALA A 401 -15.61 -18.80 -9.58
CA ALA A 401 -16.77 -19.65 -9.43
C ALA A 401 -17.68 -19.11 -8.33
N GLY A 402 -18.91 -18.76 -8.69
CA GLY A 402 -19.90 -18.18 -7.77
C GLY A 402 -20.07 -16.68 -7.86
N ASP A 403 -19.15 -15.94 -8.50
CA ASP A 403 -19.33 -14.51 -8.73
C ASP A 403 -20.51 -14.27 -9.70
N GLY A 404 -21.35 -13.26 -9.38
CA GLY A 404 -22.47 -12.84 -10.25
C GLY A 404 -23.69 -13.75 -10.26
N ARG A 405 -23.81 -14.68 -9.30
CA ARG A 405 -24.95 -15.65 -9.28
C ARG A 405 -26.33 -15.01 -9.24
N ARG A 406 -26.49 -13.83 -8.69
CA ARG A 406 -27.79 -13.12 -8.63
C ARG A 406 -28.27 -12.57 -9.97
N TRP A 407 -27.37 -12.46 -10.98
CA TRP A 407 -27.72 -11.94 -12.32
C TRP A 407 -27.90 -13.05 -13.38
N ARG A 408 -27.45 -14.26 -13.10
CA ARG A 408 -27.77 -15.40 -13.95
C ARG A 408 -29.11 -15.91 -13.49
N ARG A 409 -30.19 -15.60 -14.25
CA ARG A 409 -31.48 -16.30 -14.09
C ARG A 409 -31.18 -17.81 -14.14
N PRO A 410 -31.80 -18.66 -13.25
CA PRO A 410 -31.72 -20.07 -13.45
C PRO A 410 -32.20 -20.32 -14.90
N ALA A 411 -31.45 -21.12 -15.64
CA ALA A 411 -31.93 -21.64 -16.91
C ALA A 411 -33.26 -22.36 -16.62
N ALA A 412 -34.33 -21.86 -17.21
CA ALA A 412 -35.65 -22.44 -17.11
C ALA A 412 -35.65 -23.86 -17.72
#